data_329a414e2bb28c23adcc2d99925670aa
#
_entry.id   329a414e2bb28c23adcc2d99925670aa
#
_cell.length_a   1.000
_cell.length_b   1.000
_cell.length_c   1.000
_cell.angle_alpha   90.00
_cell.angle_beta   90.00
_cell.angle_gamma   90.00
#
_symmetry.space_group_name_H-M   'P 1'
#
loop_
_entity.id
_entity.type
_entity.pdbx_description
1 polymer ?
#
loop_
_entity_poly.entity_id
_entity_poly.type
_entity_poly.pdbx_seq_one_letter_code
_entity_poly.pdbx_strand_id
1 'polypeptide(L)'
;MAVYKAANNIWSAGGRLVGIQAAFLLREGAEEQELKAMTRNILRACGNCHTVLTGGHTEVCEGLSYNMVTVTAIGEADEYAYPPKTAPGDAIVAIGTVGIEETAYILGDEQMYGKLLTRFSARYLEPVKECEAWIPIEDEAAVAGKFGVKVMHDASDGGIFGALWDMALGTHSGFRVDLKAIPFRQEIVEISTYLGLNPYRMKSSGCFIAVTPDGAGLVEAMRREGMPACIIGYTTDNNDKILCNDEEISYLERK
;
A
#
# COMPACT_ATOMS: atom_id res chain seq x y z
N MET A 1 4.12 -4.52 9.90
CA MET A 1 3.78 -3.37 9.03
C MET A 1 5.00 -2.66 8.46
N ALA A 2 5.94 -2.08 9.26
CA ALA A 2 7.08 -1.30 8.74
C ALA A 2 7.94 -2.05 7.70
N VAL A 3 8.20 -3.36 7.90
CA VAL A 3 8.92 -4.20 6.94
C VAL A 3 8.17 -4.31 5.61
N TYR A 4 6.86 -4.58 5.65
CA TYR A 4 6.04 -4.70 4.45
C TYR A 4 6.03 -3.42 3.61
N LYS A 5 5.85 -2.27 4.26
CA LYS A 5 5.89 -0.97 3.57
C LYS A 5 7.24 -0.72 2.90
N ALA A 6 8.34 -0.98 3.61
CA ALA A 6 9.68 -0.81 3.06
C ALA A 6 9.95 -1.79 1.89
N ALA A 7 9.47 -3.03 1.99
CA ALA A 7 9.57 -4.03 0.93
C ALA A 7 8.72 -3.66 -0.30
N ASN A 8 7.49 -3.20 -0.08
CA ASN A 8 6.59 -2.77 -1.16
C ASN A 8 7.19 -1.63 -2.00
N ASN A 9 7.94 -0.71 -1.39
CA ASN A 9 8.66 0.34 -2.12
C ASN A 9 9.72 -0.23 -3.08
N ILE A 10 10.39 -1.33 -2.69
CA ILE A 10 11.36 -2.01 -3.57
C ILE A 10 10.63 -2.70 -4.72
N TRP A 11 9.57 -3.46 -4.43
CA TRP A 11 8.82 -4.20 -5.45
C TRP A 11 8.07 -3.28 -6.42
N SER A 12 7.45 -2.19 -5.91
CA SER A 12 6.80 -1.19 -6.79
C SER A 12 7.78 -0.38 -7.63
N ALA A 13 9.06 -0.34 -7.24
CA ALA A 13 10.13 0.21 -8.07
C ALA A 13 10.69 -0.82 -9.10
N GLY A 14 10.12 -2.03 -9.16
CA GLY A 14 10.59 -3.11 -10.04
C GLY A 14 11.85 -3.81 -9.54
N GLY A 15 12.23 -3.60 -8.27
CA GLY A 15 13.42 -4.19 -7.66
C GLY A 15 13.14 -5.53 -6.99
N ARG A 16 14.20 -6.30 -6.77
CA ARG A 16 14.22 -7.50 -5.93
C ARG A 16 14.70 -7.15 -4.53
N LEU A 17 13.95 -7.53 -3.51
CA LEU A 17 14.32 -7.29 -2.13
C LEU A 17 15.52 -8.16 -1.73
N VAL A 18 16.56 -7.53 -1.16
CA VAL A 18 17.80 -8.20 -0.74
C VAL A 18 17.88 -8.33 0.78
N GLY A 19 17.52 -7.27 1.51
CA GLY A 19 17.62 -7.29 2.96
C GLY A 19 16.93 -6.12 3.63
N ILE A 20 16.78 -6.27 4.93
CA ILE A 20 16.16 -5.28 5.81
C ILE A 20 17.18 -4.85 6.87
N GLN A 21 17.20 -3.55 7.18
CA GLN A 21 17.84 -3.00 8.37
C GLN A 21 16.79 -2.37 9.28
N ALA A 22 16.95 -2.53 10.60
CA ALA A 22 16.02 -1.99 11.59
C ALA A 22 16.74 -1.25 12.70
N ALA A 23 16.35 0.01 12.97
CA ALA A 23 16.79 0.77 14.13
C ALA A 23 15.67 0.81 15.16
N PHE A 24 15.93 0.29 16.36
CA PHE A 24 15.02 0.30 17.50
C PHE A 24 15.40 1.46 18.42
N LEU A 25 14.51 2.43 18.56
CA LEU A 25 14.63 3.56 19.47
C LEU A 25 13.69 3.31 20.65
N LEU A 26 14.25 3.03 21.78
CA LEU A 26 13.52 2.63 22.98
C LEU A 26 13.35 3.84 23.91
N ARG A 27 12.17 3.96 24.50
CA ARG A 27 11.95 4.94 25.57
C ARG A 27 12.77 4.57 26.81
N GLU A 28 13.05 5.53 27.66
CA GLU A 28 13.59 5.26 28.98
C GLU A 28 12.67 4.33 29.78
N GLY A 29 13.27 3.35 30.46
CA GLY A 29 12.53 2.33 31.21
C GLY A 29 11.81 1.28 30.36
N ALA A 30 12.15 1.18 29.06
CA ALA A 30 11.66 0.07 28.23
C ALA A 30 12.18 -1.27 28.76
N GLU A 31 11.30 -2.27 28.79
CA GLU A 31 11.67 -3.62 29.25
C GLU A 31 12.28 -4.44 28.12
N GLU A 32 13.20 -5.35 28.48
CA GLU A 32 13.81 -6.28 27.51
C GLU A 32 12.78 -7.10 26.74
N GLN A 33 11.65 -7.41 27.36
CA GLN A 33 10.56 -8.15 26.71
C GLN A 33 9.91 -7.36 25.58
N GLU A 34 9.81 -6.03 25.69
CA GLU A 34 9.28 -5.15 24.64
C GLU A 34 10.19 -5.20 23.40
N LEU A 35 11.52 -5.06 23.59
CA LEU A 35 12.51 -5.19 22.51
C LEU A 35 12.46 -6.59 21.86
N LYS A 36 12.38 -7.66 22.67
CA LYS A 36 12.25 -9.03 22.16
C LYS A 36 10.98 -9.21 21.32
N ALA A 37 9.86 -8.59 21.73
CA ALA A 37 8.61 -8.65 20.99
C ALA A 37 8.72 -7.90 19.65
N MET A 38 9.27 -6.68 19.65
CA MET A 38 9.52 -5.91 18.43
C MET A 38 10.43 -6.68 17.47
N THR A 39 11.55 -7.23 17.96
CA THR A 39 12.48 -8.01 17.13
C THR A 39 11.83 -9.25 16.53
N ARG A 40 11.05 -10.02 17.31
CA ARG A 40 10.29 -11.16 16.77
C ARG A 40 9.33 -10.78 15.67
N ASN A 41 8.64 -9.64 15.82
CA ASN A 41 7.71 -9.14 14.80
C ASN A 41 8.44 -8.73 13.51
N ILE A 42 9.61 -8.09 13.60
CA ILE A 42 10.45 -7.77 12.45
C ILE A 42 10.92 -9.06 11.75
N LEU A 43 11.45 -10.02 12.51
CA LEU A 43 11.94 -11.28 11.93
C LEU A 43 10.81 -12.09 11.27
N ARG A 44 9.62 -12.13 11.87
CA ARG A 44 8.44 -12.76 11.24
C ARG A 44 8.07 -12.07 9.93
N ALA A 45 8.05 -10.73 9.91
CA ALA A 45 7.75 -9.98 8.70
C ALA A 45 8.83 -10.15 7.62
N CYS A 46 10.12 -10.22 7.99
CA CYS A 46 11.18 -10.58 7.06
C CYS A 46 10.98 -11.96 6.45
N GLY A 47 10.58 -12.96 7.28
CA GLY A 47 10.25 -14.30 6.78
C GLY A 47 9.10 -14.30 5.77
N ASN A 48 8.05 -13.52 6.03
CA ASN A 48 6.90 -13.36 5.13
C ASN A 48 7.28 -12.66 3.81
N CYS A 49 8.32 -11.84 3.81
CA CYS A 49 8.87 -11.15 2.62
C CYS A 49 10.06 -11.89 2.00
N HIS A 50 10.30 -13.17 2.35
CA HIS A 50 11.39 -14.00 1.84
C HIS A 50 12.77 -13.33 1.94
N THR A 51 13.00 -12.53 2.99
CA THR A 51 14.22 -11.73 3.18
C THR A 51 14.80 -11.92 4.59
N VAL A 52 15.89 -11.25 4.87
CA VAL A 52 16.61 -11.35 6.15
C VAL A 52 16.82 -9.96 6.78
N LEU A 53 16.88 -9.94 8.10
CA LEU A 53 17.37 -8.78 8.85
C LEU A 53 18.91 -8.79 8.78
N THR A 54 19.48 -7.86 7.99
CA THR A 54 20.94 -7.80 7.72
C THR A 54 21.69 -7.03 8.79
N GLY A 55 21.01 -6.24 9.60
CA GLY A 55 21.62 -5.44 10.67
C GLY A 55 20.69 -4.32 11.14
N GLY A 56 21.28 -3.40 11.88
CA GLY A 56 20.55 -2.25 12.41
C GLY A 56 21.18 -1.69 13.66
N HIS A 57 20.38 -1.01 14.48
CA HIS A 57 20.81 -0.34 15.69
C HIS A 57 19.77 -0.49 16.79
N THR A 58 20.21 -0.45 18.05
CA THR A 58 19.30 -0.40 19.21
C THR A 58 19.83 0.64 20.18
N GLU A 59 19.00 1.60 20.54
CA GLU A 59 19.36 2.70 21.43
C GLU A 59 18.22 3.04 22.37
N VAL A 60 18.55 3.43 23.60
CA VAL A 60 17.60 4.05 24.54
C VAL A 60 17.72 5.56 24.38
N CYS A 61 16.63 6.21 24.01
CA CYS A 61 16.57 7.64 23.72
C CYS A 61 15.80 8.38 24.83
N GLU A 62 16.43 9.40 25.39
CA GLU A 62 15.78 10.32 26.32
C GLU A 62 14.63 11.07 25.62
N GLY A 63 13.55 11.29 26.34
CA GLY A 63 12.41 12.09 25.86
C GLY A 63 11.42 11.35 24.95
N LEU A 64 11.64 10.07 24.63
CA LEU A 64 10.63 9.27 23.95
C LEU A 64 9.55 8.79 24.94
N SER A 65 8.29 8.96 24.57
CA SER A 65 7.14 8.46 25.34
C SER A 65 6.72 7.03 24.95
N TYR A 66 7.21 6.52 23.82
CA TYR A 66 6.94 5.17 23.29
C TYR A 66 8.14 4.64 22.50
N ASN A 67 8.20 3.30 22.35
CA ASN A 67 9.23 2.67 21.55
C ASN A 67 8.92 2.86 20.06
N MET A 68 9.97 3.11 19.26
CA MET A 68 9.88 3.29 17.82
C MET A 68 10.76 2.29 17.09
N VAL A 69 10.41 1.97 15.86
CA VAL A 69 11.26 1.24 14.93
C VAL A 69 11.27 1.94 13.58
N THR A 70 12.47 2.15 13.04
CA THR A 70 12.68 2.58 11.67
C THR A 70 13.23 1.41 10.87
N VAL A 71 12.64 1.18 9.69
CA VAL A 71 13.01 0.08 8.80
C VAL A 71 13.48 0.64 7.48
N THR A 72 14.62 0.13 7.00
CA THR A 72 15.16 0.40 5.66
C THR A 72 15.21 -0.91 4.88
N ALA A 73 14.58 -0.96 3.70
CA ALA A 73 14.72 -2.05 2.76
C ALA A 73 15.84 -1.75 1.77
N ILE A 74 16.60 -2.78 1.43
CA ILE A 74 17.65 -2.74 0.41
C ILE A 74 17.23 -3.70 -0.69
N GLY A 75 17.21 -3.21 -1.93
CA GLY A 75 16.88 -3.99 -3.11
C GLY A 75 17.87 -3.76 -4.22
N GLU A 76 17.80 -4.60 -5.25
CA GLU A 76 18.55 -4.45 -6.48
C GLU A 76 17.60 -4.53 -7.68
N ALA A 77 17.91 -3.82 -8.75
CA ALA A 77 17.21 -3.88 -10.03
C ALA A 77 18.23 -3.89 -11.17
N ASP A 78 17.92 -4.66 -12.22
CA ASP A 78 18.80 -4.72 -13.42
C ASP A 78 18.76 -3.40 -14.19
N GLU A 79 17.57 -2.82 -14.31
CA GLU A 79 17.34 -1.51 -14.92
C GLU A 79 16.39 -0.68 -14.07
N TYR A 80 16.75 0.58 -13.82
CA TYR A 80 15.91 1.52 -13.13
C TYR A 80 15.61 2.71 -14.05
N ALA A 81 14.37 2.76 -14.56
CA ALA A 81 13.92 3.86 -15.40
C ALA A 81 13.38 5.02 -14.56
N TYR A 82 14.19 6.05 -14.36
CA TYR A 82 13.77 7.28 -13.68
C TYR A 82 14.19 8.51 -14.48
N PRO A 83 13.32 9.53 -14.64
CA PRO A 83 11.91 9.56 -14.22
C PRO A 83 11.04 8.63 -15.06
N PRO A 84 9.98 8.06 -14.47
CA PRO A 84 9.05 7.20 -15.19
C PRO A 84 8.30 8.01 -16.25
N LYS A 85 8.02 7.41 -17.41
CA LYS A 85 7.35 8.09 -18.51
C LYS A 85 6.02 7.43 -18.84
N THR A 86 4.97 8.24 -18.90
CA THR A 86 3.64 7.86 -19.38
C THR A 86 3.30 8.58 -20.67
N ALA A 87 2.32 8.11 -21.39
CA ALA A 87 1.73 8.81 -22.53
C ALA A 87 0.25 9.08 -22.25
N PRO A 88 -0.33 10.16 -22.80
CA PRO A 88 -1.76 10.41 -22.70
C PRO A 88 -2.56 9.20 -23.19
N GLY A 89 -3.56 8.78 -22.41
CA GLY A 89 -4.37 7.60 -22.69
C GLY A 89 -3.83 6.29 -22.16
N ASP A 90 -2.65 6.26 -21.51
CA ASP A 90 -2.21 5.08 -20.79
C ASP A 90 -3.21 4.78 -19.65
N ALA A 91 -3.59 3.51 -19.50
CA ALA A 91 -4.52 3.06 -18.48
C ALA A 91 -3.84 3.09 -17.10
N ILE A 92 -4.57 3.55 -16.10
CA ILE A 92 -4.21 3.46 -14.69
C ILE A 92 -4.98 2.26 -14.12
N VAL A 93 -4.25 1.25 -13.69
CA VAL A 93 -4.79 0.00 -13.13
C VAL A 93 -4.50 -0.02 -11.64
N ALA A 94 -5.54 -0.17 -10.81
CA ALA A 94 -5.39 -0.47 -9.40
C ALA A 94 -5.30 -1.99 -9.22
N ILE A 95 -4.32 -2.45 -8.45
CA ILE A 95 -4.03 -3.86 -8.18
C ILE A 95 -4.02 -4.04 -6.67
N GLY A 96 -4.71 -5.08 -6.18
CA GLY A 96 -4.91 -5.30 -4.75
C GLY A 96 -6.18 -4.64 -4.20
N THR A 97 -6.25 -4.45 -2.89
CA THR A 97 -7.44 -3.95 -2.19
C THR A 97 -7.15 -2.63 -1.48
N VAL A 98 -7.91 -1.58 -1.81
CA VAL A 98 -7.76 -0.26 -1.19
C VAL A 98 -8.23 -0.27 0.26
N GLY A 99 -7.51 0.44 1.16
CA GLY A 99 -7.84 0.59 2.58
C GLY A 99 -7.42 -0.59 3.46
N ILE A 100 -6.68 -1.55 2.92
CA ILE A 100 -6.37 -2.80 3.61
C ILE A 100 -5.42 -2.62 4.81
N GLU A 101 -4.40 -1.76 4.70
CA GLU A 101 -3.46 -1.50 5.79
C GLU A 101 -4.16 -0.84 6.99
N GLU A 102 -4.96 0.21 6.75
CA GLU A 102 -5.72 0.87 7.82
C GLU A 102 -6.70 -0.09 8.48
N THR A 103 -7.36 -0.93 7.67
CA THR A 103 -8.26 -1.97 8.17
C THR A 103 -7.53 -2.97 9.07
N ALA A 104 -6.31 -3.40 8.70
CA ALA A 104 -5.49 -4.29 9.53
C ALA A 104 -5.14 -3.65 10.88
N TYR A 105 -4.80 -2.36 10.91
CA TYR A 105 -4.58 -1.63 12.17
C TYR A 105 -5.84 -1.56 13.03
N ILE A 106 -6.99 -1.21 12.44
CA ILE A 106 -8.28 -1.10 13.14
C ILE A 106 -8.69 -2.45 13.74
N LEU A 107 -8.54 -3.54 13.00
CA LEU A 107 -8.92 -4.88 13.46
C LEU A 107 -7.90 -5.48 14.44
N GLY A 108 -6.64 -5.05 14.38
CA GLY A 108 -5.58 -5.45 15.28
C GLY A 108 -5.60 -4.72 16.63
N ASP A 109 -6.30 -3.61 16.75
CA ASP A 109 -6.50 -2.88 17.99
C ASP A 109 -7.72 -3.42 18.75
N GLU A 110 -7.53 -3.93 19.98
CA GLU A 110 -8.59 -4.56 20.77
C GLU A 110 -9.76 -3.61 21.06
N GLN A 111 -9.48 -2.34 21.32
CA GLN A 111 -10.50 -1.34 21.63
C GLN A 111 -11.34 -1.01 20.38
N MET A 112 -10.66 -0.81 19.25
CA MET A 112 -11.32 -0.53 17.97
C MET A 112 -12.11 -1.75 17.49
N TYR A 113 -11.55 -2.95 17.59
CA TYR A 113 -12.27 -4.18 17.26
C TYR A 113 -13.51 -4.37 18.14
N GLY A 114 -13.40 -4.15 19.46
CA GLY A 114 -14.54 -4.17 20.38
C GLY A 114 -15.63 -3.16 19.99
N LYS A 115 -15.24 -1.94 19.57
CA LYS A 115 -16.17 -0.94 19.04
C LYS A 115 -16.87 -1.41 17.76
N LEU A 116 -16.16 -2.04 16.83
CA LEU A 116 -16.76 -2.58 15.61
C LEU A 116 -17.78 -3.68 15.91
N LEU A 117 -17.53 -4.54 16.92
CA LEU A 117 -18.45 -5.60 17.32
C LEU A 117 -19.78 -5.10 17.88
N THR A 118 -19.89 -3.82 18.24
CA THR A 118 -21.19 -3.21 18.62
C THR A 118 -22.09 -2.97 17.40
N ARG A 119 -21.52 -2.96 16.19
CA ARG A 119 -22.23 -2.65 14.94
C ARG A 119 -22.26 -3.83 13.98
N PHE A 120 -21.16 -4.59 13.89
CA PHE A 120 -20.95 -5.68 12.94
C PHE A 120 -20.81 -7.00 13.68
N SER A 121 -21.30 -8.09 13.10
CA SER A 121 -21.04 -9.42 13.65
C SER A 121 -19.58 -9.83 13.41
N ALA A 122 -19.01 -10.63 14.30
CA ALA A 122 -17.68 -11.19 14.09
C ALA A 122 -17.57 -11.97 12.76
N ARG A 123 -18.63 -12.68 12.36
CA ARG A 123 -18.71 -13.38 11.07
C ARG A 123 -18.61 -12.44 9.87
N TYR A 124 -19.15 -11.22 9.99
CA TYR A 124 -19.07 -10.21 8.92
C TYR A 124 -17.64 -9.68 8.76
N LEU A 125 -16.90 -9.53 9.87
CA LEU A 125 -15.53 -9.02 9.86
C LEU A 125 -14.48 -10.12 9.55
N GLU A 126 -14.85 -11.39 9.61
CA GLU A 126 -13.93 -12.53 9.40
C GLU A 126 -13.15 -12.47 8.07
N PRO A 127 -13.77 -12.11 6.91
CA PRO A 127 -13.05 -12.05 5.64
C PRO A 127 -11.90 -11.04 5.58
N VAL A 128 -11.90 -10.02 6.45
CA VAL A 128 -10.85 -8.99 6.51
C VAL A 128 -10.01 -9.06 7.79
N LYS A 129 -10.23 -10.07 8.65
CA LYS A 129 -9.53 -10.18 9.92
C LYS A 129 -8.04 -10.51 9.76
N GLU A 130 -7.70 -11.29 8.76
CA GLU A 130 -6.32 -11.70 8.46
C GLU A 130 -5.72 -10.91 7.28
N CYS A 131 -6.25 -9.73 7.02
CA CYS A 131 -5.85 -8.91 5.87
C CYS A 131 -4.38 -8.43 5.92
N GLU A 132 -3.68 -8.55 7.05
CA GLU A 132 -2.23 -8.30 7.12
C GLU A 132 -1.45 -9.16 6.12
N ALA A 133 -1.92 -10.37 5.83
CA ALA A 133 -1.29 -11.27 4.87
C ALA A 133 -1.35 -10.78 3.41
N TRP A 134 -2.22 -9.82 3.10
CA TRP A 134 -2.39 -9.25 1.75
C TRP A 134 -1.57 -7.97 1.53
N ILE A 135 -0.73 -7.60 2.49
CA ILE A 135 0.05 -6.35 2.41
C ILE A 135 1.32 -6.47 1.57
N PRO A 136 2.10 -7.56 1.62
CA PRO A 136 3.20 -7.76 0.67
C PRO A 136 2.67 -7.86 -0.77
N ILE A 137 3.27 -7.12 -1.71
CA ILE A 137 2.87 -7.07 -3.13
C ILE A 137 3.88 -7.74 -4.06
N GLU A 138 4.74 -8.64 -3.53
CA GLU A 138 5.84 -9.24 -4.29
C GLU A 138 5.38 -9.91 -5.57
N ASP A 139 4.39 -10.79 -5.46
CA ASP A 139 3.89 -11.57 -6.58
C ASP A 139 3.15 -10.69 -7.60
N GLU A 140 2.30 -9.79 -7.14
CA GLU A 140 1.57 -8.86 -7.99
C GLU A 140 2.51 -7.91 -8.74
N ALA A 141 3.52 -7.36 -8.05
CA ALA A 141 4.52 -6.50 -8.67
C ALA A 141 5.38 -7.27 -9.70
N ALA A 142 5.69 -8.55 -9.42
CA ALA A 142 6.42 -9.41 -10.36
C ALA A 142 5.60 -9.69 -11.64
N VAL A 143 4.28 -9.92 -11.51
CA VAL A 143 3.38 -10.10 -12.68
C VAL A 143 3.31 -8.81 -13.49
N ALA A 144 3.11 -7.66 -12.83
CA ALA A 144 3.07 -6.35 -13.49
C ALA A 144 4.40 -6.02 -14.21
N GLY A 145 5.53 -6.27 -13.54
CA GLY A 145 6.87 -6.09 -14.12
C GLY A 145 7.10 -6.95 -15.37
N LYS A 146 6.75 -8.24 -15.33
CA LYS A 146 6.86 -9.14 -16.49
C LYS A 146 5.93 -8.72 -17.64
N PHE A 147 4.78 -8.14 -17.33
CA PHE A 147 3.86 -7.59 -18.34
C PHE A 147 4.45 -6.35 -19.04
N GLY A 148 5.39 -5.67 -18.42
CA GLY A 148 6.06 -4.50 -18.98
C GLY A 148 5.32 -3.18 -18.72
N VAL A 149 4.79 -3.00 -17.51
CA VAL A 149 4.19 -1.73 -17.12
C VAL A 149 5.22 -0.60 -17.10
N LYS A 150 4.80 0.62 -17.37
CA LYS A 150 5.69 1.80 -17.41
C LYS A 150 5.99 2.37 -16.04
N VAL A 151 5.03 2.28 -15.14
CA VAL A 151 5.08 2.84 -13.79
C VAL A 151 4.35 1.91 -12.84
N MET A 152 4.90 1.72 -11.65
CA MET A 152 4.20 1.19 -10.49
C MET A 152 4.39 2.15 -9.32
N HIS A 153 3.40 2.28 -8.45
CA HIS A 153 3.47 3.08 -7.23
C HIS A 153 2.56 2.49 -6.16
N ASP A 154 3.12 2.16 -5.00
CA ASP A 154 2.34 1.64 -3.88
C ASP A 154 1.38 2.69 -3.30
N ALA A 155 0.24 2.23 -2.77
CA ALA A 155 -0.81 3.10 -2.25
C ALA A 155 -0.78 3.18 -0.71
N SER A 156 0.40 3.36 -0.12
CA SER A 156 0.58 3.35 1.34
C SER A 156 -0.01 4.59 2.03
N ASP A 157 0.80 5.57 2.37
CA ASP A 157 0.34 6.77 3.08
C ASP A 157 -0.48 7.69 2.15
N GLY A 158 -1.64 8.13 2.63
CA GLY A 158 -2.60 8.90 1.83
C GLY A 158 -3.51 8.05 0.95
N GLY A 159 -3.36 6.72 0.98
CA GLY A 159 -4.18 5.75 0.26
C GLY A 159 -4.06 5.87 -1.25
N ILE A 160 -5.11 5.45 -1.97
CA ILE A 160 -5.13 5.48 -3.44
C ILE A 160 -5.04 6.92 -3.98
N PHE A 161 -5.58 7.90 -3.25
CA PHE A 161 -5.46 9.32 -3.64
C PHE A 161 -4.02 9.83 -3.51
N GLY A 162 -3.28 9.38 -2.48
CA GLY A 162 -1.85 9.67 -2.34
C GLY A 162 -1.06 9.11 -3.51
N ALA A 163 -1.25 7.83 -3.82
CA ALA A 163 -0.57 7.16 -4.94
C ALA A 163 -0.84 7.84 -6.29
N LEU A 164 -2.10 8.19 -6.58
CA LEU A 164 -2.47 8.91 -7.81
C LEU A 164 -1.79 10.29 -7.89
N TRP A 165 -1.71 10.99 -6.76
CA TRP A 165 -1.03 12.28 -6.70
C TRP A 165 0.47 12.15 -6.98
N ASP A 166 1.13 11.21 -6.29
CA ASP A 166 2.58 11.01 -6.40
C ASP A 166 2.98 10.46 -7.77
N MET A 167 2.18 9.55 -8.35
CA MET A 167 2.32 9.09 -9.72
C MET A 167 2.26 10.26 -10.72
N ALA A 168 1.24 11.13 -10.59
CA ALA A 168 1.08 12.29 -11.47
C ALA A 168 2.23 13.29 -11.36
N LEU A 169 2.78 13.48 -10.15
CA LEU A 169 3.98 14.31 -9.95
C LEU A 169 5.21 13.68 -10.57
N GLY A 170 5.44 12.39 -10.36
CA GLY A 170 6.62 11.67 -10.86
C GLY A 170 6.66 11.55 -12.37
N THR A 171 5.48 11.46 -13.01
CA THR A 171 5.35 11.32 -14.47
C THR A 171 5.11 12.63 -15.22
N HIS A 172 4.88 13.72 -14.48
CA HIS A 172 4.47 15.02 -15.05
C HIS A 172 3.22 14.93 -15.93
N SER A 173 2.27 14.06 -15.58
CA SER A 173 1.01 13.86 -16.30
C SER A 173 -0.19 14.15 -15.42
N GLY A 174 -1.30 14.56 -16.03
CA GLY A 174 -2.60 14.54 -15.38
C GLY A 174 -3.26 13.18 -15.49
N PHE A 175 -4.48 13.10 -14.95
CA PHE A 175 -5.30 11.89 -15.05
C PHE A 175 -6.79 12.21 -14.94
N ARG A 176 -7.59 11.25 -15.41
CA ARG A 176 -9.02 11.16 -15.17
C ARG A 176 -9.35 9.80 -14.59
N VAL A 177 -9.83 9.77 -13.34
CA VAL A 177 -10.12 8.54 -12.57
C VAL A 177 -11.60 8.48 -12.23
N ASP A 178 -12.22 7.32 -12.45
CA ASP A 178 -13.59 7.01 -12.03
C ASP A 178 -13.54 6.44 -10.60
N LEU A 179 -14.15 7.16 -9.65
CA LEU A 179 -14.21 6.76 -8.25
C LEU A 179 -14.94 5.43 -8.05
N LYS A 180 -15.92 5.11 -8.89
CA LYS A 180 -16.68 3.86 -8.81
C LYS A 180 -15.90 2.64 -9.30
N ALA A 181 -14.88 2.86 -10.13
CA ALA A 181 -14.01 1.80 -10.61
C ALA A 181 -12.93 1.41 -9.56
N ILE A 182 -12.73 2.20 -8.51
CA ILE A 182 -11.73 1.90 -7.47
C ILE A 182 -12.18 0.67 -6.65
N PRO A 183 -11.32 -0.38 -6.53
CA PRO A 183 -11.71 -1.64 -5.94
C PRO A 183 -11.71 -1.57 -4.40
N PHE A 184 -12.90 -1.61 -3.82
CA PHE A 184 -13.08 -1.74 -2.38
C PHE A 184 -13.76 -3.06 -2.04
N ARG A 185 -13.39 -3.63 -0.90
CA ARG A 185 -14.22 -4.65 -0.26
C ARG A 185 -15.35 -3.99 0.52
N GLN A 186 -16.51 -4.62 0.52
CA GLN A 186 -17.69 -4.12 1.21
C GLN A 186 -17.41 -3.85 2.69
N GLU A 187 -16.68 -4.76 3.35
CA GLU A 187 -16.34 -4.66 4.76
C GLU A 187 -15.53 -3.38 5.05
N ILE A 188 -14.58 -3.03 4.17
CA ILE A 188 -13.75 -1.81 4.31
C ILE A 188 -14.60 -0.56 4.16
N VAL A 189 -15.50 -0.53 3.18
CA VAL A 189 -16.42 0.60 2.97
C VAL A 189 -17.30 0.82 4.20
N GLU A 190 -17.86 -0.24 4.76
CA GLU A 190 -18.73 -0.12 5.92
C GLU A 190 -17.98 0.24 7.20
N ILE A 191 -16.78 -0.32 7.43
CA ILE A 191 -15.90 0.05 8.53
C ILE A 191 -15.53 1.53 8.44
N SER A 192 -15.08 1.98 7.27
CA SER A 192 -14.69 3.39 7.05
C SER A 192 -15.86 4.33 7.28
N THR A 193 -17.04 4.00 6.76
CA THR A 193 -18.26 4.78 6.95
C THR A 193 -18.65 4.87 8.42
N TYR A 194 -18.63 3.76 9.15
CA TYR A 194 -18.95 3.73 10.59
C TYR A 194 -17.97 4.55 11.43
N LEU A 195 -16.70 4.58 11.05
CA LEU A 195 -15.66 5.33 11.75
C LEU A 195 -15.50 6.79 11.27
N GLY A 196 -16.23 7.20 10.22
CA GLY A 196 -16.12 8.53 9.62
C GLY A 196 -14.81 8.76 8.88
N LEU A 197 -14.21 7.70 8.34
CA LEU A 197 -12.97 7.75 7.56
C LEU A 197 -13.28 7.91 6.06
N ASN A 198 -12.38 8.59 5.34
CA ASN A 198 -12.44 8.62 3.89
C ASN A 198 -11.73 7.37 3.32
N PRO A 199 -12.45 6.41 2.70
CA PRO A 199 -11.86 5.16 2.25
C PRO A 199 -10.77 5.35 1.20
N TYR A 200 -10.84 6.38 0.36
CA TYR A 200 -9.83 6.67 -0.66
C TYR A 200 -8.49 7.16 -0.08
N ARG A 201 -8.51 7.63 1.17
CA ARG A 201 -7.33 8.13 1.89
C ARG A 201 -6.84 7.20 2.99
N MET A 202 -7.55 6.10 3.25
CA MET A 202 -7.11 5.06 4.18
C MET A 202 -5.79 4.45 3.69
N LYS A 203 -4.85 4.22 4.60
CA LYS A 203 -3.59 3.54 4.29
C LYS A 203 -3.86 2.22 3.59
N SER A 204 -3.22 2.02 2.45
CA SER A 204 -3.57 0.97 1.50
C SER A 204 -2.37 0.14 1.06
N SER A 205 -1.31 0.01 1.88
CA SER A 205 -0.25 -0.98 1.58
C SER A 205 -0.89 -2.36 1.34
N GLY A 206 -0.45 -3.03 0.29
CA GLY A 206 -1.14 -4.20 -0.28
C GLY A 206 -2.00 -3.85 -1.50
N CYS A 207 -2.08 -2.55 -1.83
CA CYS A 207 -2.60 -2.05 -3.08
C CYS A 207 -1.53 -1.16 -3.74
N PHE A 208 -1.44 -1.20 -5.06
CA PHE A 208 -0.61 -0.28 -5.84
C PHE A 208 -1.30 0.08 -7.14
N ILE A 209 -0.85 1.16 -7.77
CA ILE A 209 -1.28 1.54 -9.11
C ILE A 209 -0.18 1.19 -10.11
N ALA A 210 -0.60 0.72 -11.28
CA ALA A 210 0.28 0.48 -12.43
C ALA A 210 -0.22 1.28 -13.63
N VAL A 211 0.70 1.80 -14.46
CA VAL A 211 0.36 2.55 -15.67
C VAL A 211 0.90 1.81 -16.89
N THR A 212 0.03 1.55 -17.85
CA THR A 212 0.35 0.78 -19.06
C THR A 212 -0.52 1.22 -20.24
N PRO A 213 -0.01 1.13 -21.49
CA PRO A 213 -0.84 1.35 -22.68
C PRO A 213 -1.88 0.24 -22.89
N ASP A 214 -1.67 -0.97 -22.32
CA ASP A 214 -2.60 -2.10 -22.40
C ASP A 214 -3.15 -2.47 -21.03
N GLY A 215 -4.06 -1.66 -20.53
CA GLY A 215 -4.71 -1.90 -19.22
C GLY A 215 -5.56 -3.16 -19.21
N ALA A 216 -6.26 -3.49 -20.32
CA ALA A 216 -7.09 -4.68 -20.39
C ALA A 216 -6.24 -5.97 -20.36
N GLY A 217 -5.12 -5.99 -21.06
CA GLY A 217 -4.16 -7.08 -21.01
C GLY A 217 -3.57 -7.29 -19.63
N LEU A 218 -3.20 -6.19 -18.93
CA LEU A 218 -2.69 -6.27 -17.55
C LEU A 218 -3.74 -6.84 -16.60
N VAL A 219 -4.98 -6.34 -16.65
CA VAL A 219 -6.08 -6.86 -15.80
C VAL A 219 -6.30 -8.36 -16.05
N GLU A 220 -6.26 -8.80 -17.30
CA GLU A 220 -6.41 -10.21 -17.66
C GLU A 220 -5.20 -11.05 -17.16
N ALA A 221 -3.97 -10.52 -17.23
CA ALA A 221 -2.78 -11.19 -16.69
C ALA A 221 -2.90 -11.38 -15.18
N MET A 222 -3.30 -10.34 -14.43
CA MET A 222 -3.55 -10.42 -13.00
C MET A 222 -4.66 -11.42 -12.65
N ARG A 223 -5.76 -11.41 -13.40
CA ARG A 223 -6.89 -12.31 -13.18
C ARG A 223 -6.50 -13.78 -13.34
N ARG A 224 -5.61 -14.12 -14.27
CA ARG A 224 -5.12 -15.49 -14.47
C ARG A 224 -4.36 -16.02 -13.26
N GLU A 225 -3.68 -15.15 -12.53
CA GLU A 225 -2.97 -15.47 -11.28
C GLU A 225 -3.88 -15.33 -10.03
N GLY A 226 -5.19 -15.05 -10.23
CA GLY A 226 -6.13 -14.87 -9.12
C GLY A 226 -5.98 -13.53 -8.36
N MET A 227 -5.26 -12.57 -8.93
CA MET A 227 -4.98 -11.28 -8.31
C MET A 227 -6.04 -10.25 -8.72
N PRO A 228 -6.63 -9.52 -7.75
CA PRO A 228 -7.62 -8.50 -8.06
C PRO A 228 -6.96 -7.28 -8.74
N ALA A 229 -7.49 -6.89 -9.89
CA ALA A 229 -7.05 -5.72 -10.63
C ALA A 229 -8.20 -5.12 -11.44
N CYS A 230 -8.20 -3.79 -11.59
CA CYS A 230 -9.17 -3.09 -12.44
C CYS A 230 -8.60 -1.79 -12.98
N ILE A 231 -9.05 -1.40 -14.17
CA ILE A 231 -8.75 -0.07 -14.73
C ILE A 231 -9.61 0.94 -13.97
N ILE A 232 -8.96 1.93 -13.35
CA ILE A 232 -9.63 2.99 -12.60
C ILE A 232 -9.65 4.32 -13.34
N GLY A 233 -8.89 4.47 -14.42
CA GLY A 233 -8.81 5.71 -15.18
C GLY A 233 -7.70 5.70 -16.22
N TYR A 234 -7.39 6.89 -16.72
CA TYR A 234 -6.39 7.08 -17.77
C TYR A 234 -5.59 8.36 -17.53
N THR A 235 -4.34 8.35 -17.98
CA THR A 235 -3.48 9.53 -17.99
C THR A 235 -3.93 10.53 -19.06
N THR A 236 -3.64 11.81 -18.84
CA THR A 236 -3.99 12.91 -19.77
C THR A 236 -2.74 13.68 -20.20
N ASP A 237 -2.90 14.52 -21.22
CA ASP A 237 -1.84 15.38 -21.80
C ASP A 237 -1.63 16.69 -21.03
N ASN A 238 -2.42 16.94 -19.99
CA ASN A 238 -2.32 18.11 -19.11
C ASN A 238 -1.89 17.69 -17.69
N ASN A 239 -1.93 18.64 -16.75
CA ASN A 239 -1.60 18.37 -15.34
C ASN A 239 -2.83 18.25 -14.43
N ASP A 240 -4.04 18.17 -14.99
CA ASP A 240 -5.27 18.11 -14.22
C ASP A 240 -5.42 16.74 -13.56
N LYS A 241 -5.78 16.74 -12.31
CA LYS A 241 -6.01 15.54 -11.48
C LYS A 241 -7.50 15.37 -11.24
N ILE A 242 -8.19 14.81 -12.22
CA ILE A 242 -9.65 14.78 -12.30
C ILE A 242 -10.17 13.49 -11.65
N LEU A 243 -11.13 13.65 -10.75
CA LEU A 243 -11.93 12.60 -10.15
C LEU A 243 -13.36 12.70 -10.67
N CYS A 244 -13.90 11.59 -11.15
CA CYS A 244 -15.27 11.49 -11.67
C CYS A 244 -16.10 10.59 -10.77
N ASN A 245 -17.32 11.02 -10.47
CA ASN A 245 -18.35 10.24 -9.83
C ASN A 245 -19.65 10.44 -10.61
N ASP A 246 -19.92 9.59 -11.60
CA ASP A 246 -20.92 9.78 -12.63
C ASP A 246 -20.71 11.12 -13.38
N GLU A 247 -21.69 12.03 -13.29
CA GLU A 247 -21.65 13.36 -13.90
C GLU A 247 -20.87 14.39 -13.06
N GLU A 248 -20.61 14.07 -11.80
CA GLU A 248 -19.87 14.97 -10.90
C GLU A 248 -18.38 14.89 -11.20
N ILE A 249 -17.75 16.05 -11.38
CA ILE A 249 -16.31 16.20 -11.61
C ILE A 249 -15.72 17.03 -10.48
N SER A 250 -14.65 16.51 -9.88
CA SER A 250 -13.86 17.21 -8.87
C SER A 250 -12.38 17.09 -9.18
N TYR A 251 -11.56 17.91 -8.51
CA TYR A 251 -10.11 17.84 -8.62
C TYR A 251 -9.54 17.22 -7.35
N LEU A 252 -8.56 16.33 -7.54
CA LEU A 252 -7.80 15.80 -6.42
C LEU A 252 -6.90 16.90 -5.86
N GLU A 253 -7.08 17.21 -4.58
CA GLU A 253 -6.24 18.16 -3.86
C GLU A 253 -5.11 17.44 -3.11
N ARG A 254 -3.94 18.09 -3.06
CA ARG A 254 -2.84 17.64 -2.20
C ARG A 254 -3.30 17.76 -0.74
N LYS A 255 -2.99 16.74 0.05
CA LYS A 255 -3.10 16.82 1.52
C LYS A 255 -1.87 17.49 2.12
#